data_c309f5f9f108251dabc7a4b08cf8088e
#
_entry.id   c309f5f9f108251dabc7a4b08cf8088e
#
_cell.length_a   1.000
_cell.length_b   1.000
_cell.length_c   1.000
_cell.angle_alpha   90.00
_cell.angle_beta   90.00
_cell.angle_gamma   90.00
#
_symmetry.space_group_name_H-M   'P 1'
#
loop_
_entity.id
_entity.type
_entity.pdbx_description
1 polymer ?
#
loop_
_entity_poly.entity_id
_entity_poly.type
_entity_poly.pdbx_seq_one_letter_code
_entity_poly.pdbx_strand_id
1 'polypeptide(L)'
;AGLALFFYPGLVPASIFGWQQQQEMTDSWVKNMVKPFLVDGVVTSEHNNQSLPGLAYRLLTYNPSFSDYDQNHQLVPMEYHNLANWSTDSVRWLLKGVMLLFVLLIAWTCRPTLKNHEERMNHSRAAEYSLVLLGMLFFSERTWKHHCVLFALPFAVICYQLAISWRKKPVRGLILGSLVLIQLILATSSTSLMGKEFGKLAQVYGSYTICFLFMMALLTVILRANR
;
A
#
# COMPACT_ATOMS: atom_id res chain seq x y z
N ALA A 1 0.20 6.12 27.09
CA ALA A 1 0.56 5.16 26.01
C ALA A 1 1.46 5.81 24.95
N GLY A 2 1.13 7.00 24.39
CA GLY A 2 1.92 7.63 23.31
C GLY A 2 3.38 7.94 23.66
N LEU A 3 3.64 8.46 24.87
CA LEU A 3 5.01 8.72 25.34
C LEU A 3 5.84 7.43 25.46
N ALA A 4 5.25 6.32 25.93
CA ALA A 4 5.95 5.04 26.04
C ALA A 4 6.39 4.52 24.64
N LEU A 5 5.52 4.65 23.61
CA LEU A 5 5.84 4.26 22.24
C LEU A 5 6.97 5.11 21.63
N PHE A 6 7.12 6.36 22.09
CA PHE A 6 8.19 7.25 21.61
C PHE A 6 9.53 6.94 22.28
N PHE A 7 9.53 6.63 23.57
CA PHE A 7 10.75 6.35 24.34
C PHE A 7 11.21 4.88 24.26
N TYR A 8 10.28 3.94 24.03
CA TYR A 8 10.60 2.51 23.99
C TYR A 8 11.71 2.15 22.98
N PRO A 9 11.67 2.63 21.71
CA PRO A 9 12.72 2.31 20.72
C PRO A 9 14.12 2.85 21.07
N GLY A 10 14.19 3.88 21.93
CA GLY A 10 15.46 4.46 22.36
C GLY A 10 15.98 3.82 23.66
N LEU A 11 15.15 3.77 24.70
CA LEU A 11 15.57 3.36 26.04
C LEU A 11 15.85 1.86 26.16
N VAL A 12 15.05 1.00 25.53
CA VAL A 12 15.22 -0.46 25.62
C VAL A 12 16.51 -0.93 24.95
N PRO A 13 16.79 -0.57 23.68
CA PRO A 13 18.08 -0.92 23.07
C PRO A 13 19.26 -0.29 23.81
N ALA A 14 19.15 0.97 24.28
CA ALA A 14 20.20 1.62 25.04
C ALA A 14 20.53 0.88 26.36
N SER A 15 19.53 0.30 27.03
CA SER A 15 19.74 -0.49 28.25
C SER A 15 20.46 -1.83 27.99
N ILE A 16 20.35 -2.36 26.75
CA ILE A 16 20.94 -3.65 26.35
C ILE A 16 22.34 -3.46 25.74
N PHE A 17 22.46 -2.52 24.81
CA PHE A 17 23.65 -2.32 23.98
C PHE A 17 24.54 -1.14 24.43
N GLY A 18 24.06 -0.32 25.37
CA GLY A 18 24.69 0.93 25.76
C GLY A 18 24.27 2.11 24.89
N TRP A 19 24.36 3.32 25.47
CA TRP A 19 23.85 4.54 24.87
C TRP A 19 24.59 4.94 23.58
N GLN A 20 25.90 4.76 23.54
CA GLN A 20 26.70 5.09 22.37
C GLN A 20 26.30 4.24 21.16
N GLN A 21 26.20 2.93 21.34
CA GLN A 21 25.83 2.01 20.27
C GLN A 21 24.38 2.26 19.80
N GLN A 22 23.48 2.60 20.73
CA GLN A 22 22.11 2.99 20.36
C GLN A 22 22.08 4.26 19.51
N GLN A 23 22.90 5.27 19.82
CA GLN A 23 23.00 6.47 18.99
C GLN A 23 23.52 6.14 17.59
N GLU A 24 24.60 5.38 17.46
CA GLU A 24 25.16 4.95 16.17
C GLU A 24 24.12 4.20 15.31
N MET A 25 23.36 3.27 15.93
CA MET A 25 22.29 2.54 15.26
C MET A 25 21.16 3.49 14.80
N THR A 26 20.76 4.44 15.65
CA THR A 26 19.72 5.43 15.33
C THR A 26 20.16 6.35 14.21
N ASP A 27 21.38 6.87 14.25
CA ASP A 27 21.94 7.73 13.21
C ASP A 27 22.07 6.98 11.89
N SER A 28 22.52 5.74 11.91
CA SER A 28 22.57 4.87 10.74
C SER A 28 21.17 4.64 10.16
N TRP A 29 20.17 4.35 11.01
CA TRP A 29 18.80 4.16 10.57
C TRP A 29 18.19 5.45 9.96
N VAL A 30 18.40 6.59 10.61
CA VAL A 30 17.94 7.88 10.09
C VAL A 30 18.60 8.19 8.76
N LYS A 31 19.91 8.01 8.64
CA LYS A 31 20.67 8.28 7.41
C LYS A 31 20.28 7.37 6.25
N ASN A 32 20.06 6.08 6.51
CA ASN A 32 19.88 5.08 5.47
C ASN A 32 18.40 4.79 5.15
N MET A 33 17.48 5.02 6.11
CA MET A 33 16.07 4.69 5.97
C MET A 33 15.16 5.91 6.03
N VAL A 34 15.37 6.82 6.97
CA VAL A 34 14.44 7.96 7.14
C VAL A 34 14.71 9.03 6.09
N LYS A 35 15.96 9.50 6.02
CA LYS A 35 16.32 10.60 5.13
C LYS A 35 16.04 10.31 3.66
N PRO A 36 16.49 9.19 3.06
CA PRO A 36 16.26 8.92 1.64
C PRO A 36 14.78 8.88 1.29
N PHE A 37 13.95 8.25 2.12
CA PHE A 37 12.53 8.02 1.81
C PHE A 37 11.63 9.18 2.22
N LEU A 38 11.78 9.74 3.43
CA LEU A 38 10.90 10.79 3.93
C LEU A 38 11.35 12.20 3.53
N VAL A 39 12.66 12.44 3.41
CA VAL A 39 13.20 13.78 3.09
C VAL A 39 13.51 13.92 1.61
N ASP A 40 14.28 12.97 1.06
CA ASP A 40 14.75 13.05 -0.33
C ASP A 40 13.70 12.47 -1.31
N GLY A 41 12.65 11.80 -0.82
CA GLY A 41 11.55 11.24 -1.62
C GLY A 41 12.02 10.15 -2.59
N VAL A 42 13.00 9.35 -2.18
CA VAL A 42 13.51 8.23 -2.97
C VAL A 42 12.47 7.12 -3.01
N VAL A 43 12.02 6.76 -4.21
CA VAL A 43 11.11 5.65 -4.45
C VAL A 43 11.86 4.50 -5.10
N THR A 44 11.72 3.30 -4.55
CA THR A 44 12.30 2.10 -5.17
C THR A 44 11.41 1.59 -6.29
N SER A 45 12.01 1.38 -7.47
CA SER A 45 11.32 0.80 -8.65
C SER A 45 11.29 -0.73 -8.67
N GLU A 46 11.95 -1.39 -7.70
CA GLU A 46 12.00 -2.84 -7.57
C GLU A 46 10.60 -3.48 -7.63
N HIS A 47 10.49 -4.66 -8.28
CA HIS A 47 9.23 -5.38 -8.48
C HIS A 47 8.47 -5.68 -7.19
N ASN A 48 9.18 -5.86 -6.07
CA ASN A 48 8.63 -6.13 -4.76
C ASN A 48 8.00 -4.88 -4.10
N ASN A 49 8.29 -3.66 -4.61
CA ASN A 49 7.57 -2.47 -4.23
C ASN A 49 6.22 -2.40 -4.97
N GLN A 50 5.15 -2.67 -4.25
CA GLN A 50 3.78 -2.76 -4.77
C GLN A 50 2.94 -1.50 -4.51
N SER A 51 3.57 -0.38 -4.16
CA SER A 51 2.93 0.92 -4.06
C SER A 51 2.69 1.53 -5.44
N LEU A 52 1.78 2.49 -5.55
CA LEU A 52 1.59 3.26 -6.79
C LEU A 52 2.87 4.03 -7.20
N PRO A 53 3.60 4.72 -6.28
CA PRO A 53 4.89 5.32 -6.64
C PRO A 53 5.87 4.29 -7.21
N GLY A 54 6.07 3.14 -6.54
CA GLY A 54 6.97 2.09 -7.02
C GLY A 54 6.61 1.60 -8.42
N LEU A 55 5.31 1.35 -8.66
CA LEU A 55 4.79 0.96 -9.97
C LEU A 55 5.01 2.05 -11.03
N ALA A 56 4.67 3.30 -10.72
CA ALA A 56 4.80 4.42 -11.64
C ALA A 56 6.25 4.67 -12.04
N TYR A 57 7.18 4.68 -11.09
CA TYR A 57 8.61 4.84 -11.39
C TYR A 57 9.14 3.67 -12.23
N ARG A 58 8.75 2.44 -11.92
CA ARG A 58 9.16 1.24 -12.67
C ARG A 58 8.67 1.24 -14.10
N LEU A 59 7.42 1.63 -14.35
CA LEU A 59 6.82 1.53 -15.69
C LEU A 59 6.97 2.81 -16.52
N LEU A 60 7.03 3.98 -15.89
CA LEU A 60 6.99 5.27 -16.60
C LEU A 60 8.34 5.97 -16.70
N THR A 61 9.36 5.53 -15.96
CA THR A 61 10.71 6.10 -16.04
C THR A 61 11.73 5.02 -16.42
N TYR A 62 12.93 5.43 -16.82
CA TYR A 62 14.00 4.46 -17.15
C TYR A 62 14.67 3.99 -15.85
N ASN A 63 13.98 3.08 -15.14
CA ASN A 63 14.46 2.45 -13.92
C ASN A 63 14.36 0.92 -14.00
N PRO A 64 15.29 0.19 -13.36
CA PRO A 64 15.25 -1.27 -13.34
C PRO A 64 14.06 -1.77 -12.51
N SER A 65 13.46 -2.87 -12.94
CA SER A 65 12.44 -3.61 -12.18
C SER A 65 13.03 -4.73 -11.33
N PHE A 66 14.23 -5.19 -11.70
CA PHE A 66 15.02 -6.16 -10.96
C PHE A 66 16.45 -5.69 -10.87
N SER A 67 17.03 -5.84 -9.67
CA SER A 67 18.45 -5.66 -9.42
C SER A 67 18.95 -6.83 -8.59
N ASP A 68 20.20 -7.19 -8.75
CA ASP A 68 20.85 -8.25 -7.96
C ASP A 68 22.23 -7.77 -7.51
N TYR A 69 22.81 -8.44 -6.52
CA TYR A 69 24.14 -8.10 -6.04
C TYR A 69 25.20 -8.82 -6.86
N ASP A 70 26.19 -8.07 -7.33
CA ASP A 70 27.38 -8.64 -7.96
C ASP A 70 28.33 -9.30 -6.92
N GLN A 71 29.45 -9.83 -7.41
CA GLN A 71 30.48 -10.45 -6.55
C GLN A 71 31.09 -9.47 -5.53
N ASN A 72 30.99 -8.16 -5.76
CA ASN A 72 31.48 -7.09 -4.90
C ASN A 72 30.37 -6.55 -3.96
N HIS A 73 29.24 -7.22 -3.85
CA HIS A 73 28.04 -6.77 -3.12
C HIS A 73 27.50 -5.41 -3.59
N GLN A 74 27.71 -5.05 -4.85
CA GLN A 74 27.12 -3.87 -5.45
C GLN A 74 25.81 -4.23 -6.15
N LEU A 75 24.78 -3.40 -5.99
CA LEU A 75 23.49 -3.59 -6.60
C LEU A 75 23.57 -3.26 -8.11
N VAL A 76 23.41 -4.29 -8.94
CA VAL A 76 23.48 -4.18 -10.40
C VAL A 76 22.09 -4.36 -11.01
N PRO A 77 21.64 -3.44 -11.88
CA PRO A 77 20.39 -3.58 -12.61
C PRO A 77 20.41 -4.82 -13.52
N MET A 78 19.35 -5.63 -13.47
CA MET A 78 19.24 -6.86 -14.26
C MET A 78 18.20 -6.75 -15.38
N GLU A 79 17.02 -6.21 -15.07
CA GLU A 79 15.90 -6.17 -16.01
C GLU A 79 15.15 -4.85 -15.97
N TYR A 80 14.67 -4.42 -17.15
CA TYR A 80 13.87 -3.22 -17.34
C TYR A 80 12.54 -3.57 -18.02
N HIS A 81 11.42 -3.08 -17.45
CA HIS A 81 10.07 -3.31 -17.96
C HIS A 81 9.35 -1.97 -18.21
N ASN A 82 10.09 -0.97 -18.64
CA ASN A 82 9.57 0.38 -18.84
C ASN A 82 8.60 0.43 -20.02
N LEU A 83 7.43 0.99 -19.82
CA LEU A 83 6.42 1.26 -20.86
C LEU A 83 6.59 2.66 -21.45
N ALA A 84 7.20 3.58 -20.71
CA ALA A 84 7.48 4.94 -21.11
C ALA A 84 8.84 5.37 -20.54
N ASN A 85 9.31 6.54 -20.97
CA ASN A 85 10.55 7.13 -20.48
C ASN A 85 10.30 8.62 -20.12
N TRP A 86 9.47 8.82 -19.11
CA TRP A 86 9.17 10.16 -18.59
C TRP A 86 10.26 10.61 -17.64
N SER A 87 10.38 11.93 -17.47
CA SER A 87 11.28 12.46 -16.44
C SER A 87 10.75 12.10 -15.04
N THR A 88 11.66 11.90 -14.10
CA THR A 88 11.35 11.66 -12.70
C THR A 88 10.43 12.73 -12.12
N ASP A 89 10.63 14.01 -12.51
CA ASP A 89 9.80 15.11 -12.03
C ASP A 89 8.37 15.05 -12.58
N SER A 90 8.21 14.67 -13.85
CA SER A 90 6.88 14.47 -14.45
C SER A 90 6.08 13.40 -13.70
N VAL A 91 6.71 12.27 -13.39
CA VAL A 91 6.07 11.19 -12.61
C VAL A 91 5.77 11.65 -11.18
N ARG A 92 6.68 12.40 -10.56
CA ARG A 92 6.45 12.97 -9.22
C ARG A 92 5.23 13.90 -9.17
N TRP A 93 5.07 14.77 -10.15
CA TRP A 93 3.90 15.65 -10.25
C TRP A 93 2.60 14.88 -10.53
N LEU A 94 2.65 13.88 -11.40
CA LEU A 94 1.52 12.96 -11.63
C LEU A 94 1.08 12.30 -10.31
N LEU A 95 2.01 11.73 -9.55
CA LEU A 95 1.73 11.08 -8.29
C LEU A 95 1.14 12.03 -7.25
N LYS A 96 1.65 13.27 -7.14
CA LYS A 96 1.07 14.30 -6.28
C LYS A 96 -0.36 14.65 -6.68
N GLY A 97 -0.63 14.75 -7.98
CA GLY A 97 -1.99 14.96 -8.50
C GLY A 97 -2.95 13.82 -8.14
N VAL A 98 -2.52 12.57 -8.34
CA VAL A 98 -3.33 11.38 -7.99
C VAL A 98 -3.55 11.29 -6.46
N MET A 99 -2.53 11.61 -5.65
CA MET A 99 -2.66 11.66 -4.19
C MET A 99 -3.67 12.72 -3.75
N LEU A 100 -3.62 13.93 -4.35
CA LEU A 100 -4.59 14.98 -4.06
C LEU A 100 -6.02 14.53 -4.41
N LEU A 101 -6.21 13.94 -5.59
CA LEU A 101 -7.52 13.40 -6.00
C LEU A 101 -8.02 12.33 -5.02
N PHE A 102 -7.14 11.47 -4.52
CA PHE A 102 -7.49 10.47 -3.51
C PHE A 102 -7.90 11.12 -2.18
N VAL A 103 -7.17 12.14 -1.70
CA VAL A 103 -7.54 12.89 -0.49
C VAL A 103 -8.91 13.54 -0.65
N LEU A 104 -9.18 14.14 -1.82
CA LEU A 104 -10.50 14.74 -2.14
C LEU A 104 -11.60 13.67 -2.17
N LEU A 105 -11.30 12.48 -2.74
CA LEU A 105 -12.23 11.34 -2.74
C LEU A 105 -12.56 10.89 -1.31
N ILE A 106 -11.55 10.76 -0.44
CA ILE A 106 -11.78 10.42 0.98
C ILE A 106 -12.62 11.51 1.65
N ALA A 107 -12.23 12.76 1.52
CA ALA A 107 -12.96 13.87 2.11
C ALA A 107 -14.42 13.89 1.68
N TRP A 108 -14.70 13.64 0.38
CA TRP A 108 -16.03 13.56 -0.15
C TRP A 108 -16.81 12.31 0.29
N THR A 109 -16.12 11.15 0.34
CA THR A 109 -16.72 9.87 0.75
C THR A 109 -16.92 9.78 2.26
N CYS A 110 -16.07 10.40 3.07
CA CYS A 110 -16.15 10.36 4.53
C CYS A 110 -16.92 11.56 5.14
N ARG A 111 -17.57 12.39 4.32
CA ARG A 111 -18.36 13.53 4.80
C ARG A 111 -19.40 13.09 5.85
N PRO A 112 -19.50 13.75 7.01
CA PRO A 112 -20.55 13.47 7.97
C PRO A 112 -21.92 13.79 7.36
N THR A 113 -22.81 12.80 7.32
CA THR A 113 -24.23 13.04 7.04
C THR A 113 -24.86 13.46 8.37
N LEU A 114 -25.49 14.66 8.42
CA LEU A 114 -26.00 15.28 9.63
C LEU A 114 -27.13 14.47 10.33
N LYS A 115 -27.65 13.43 9.69
CA LYS A 115 -28.90 12.78 10.11
C LYS A 115 -28.77 11.69 11.18
N ASN A 116 -27.66 10.97 11.34
CA ASN A 116 -27.59 9.87 12.32
C ASN A 116 -26.19 9.68 12.88
N HIS A 117 -25.87 10.42 13.95
CA HIS A 117 -24.55 10.35 14.58
C HIS A 117 -24.32 9.01 15.33
N GLU A 118 -25.35 8.39 15.88
CA GLU A 118 -25.23 7.17 16.69
C GLU A 118 -25.11 5.88 15.85
N GLU A 119 -25.87 5.73 14.76
CA GLU A 119 -25.81 4.53 13.89
C GLU A 119 -24.49 4.44 13.07
N ARG A 120 -23.79 5.56 12.92
CA ARG A 120 -22.53 5.65 12.19
C ARG A 120 -21.35 5.01 12.92
N MET A 121 -21.55 4.60 14.18
CA MET A 121 -20.46 4.35 15.13
C MET A 121 -19.62 3.10 14.85
N ASN A 122 -20.12 2.08 14.13
CA ASN A 122 -19.41 0.79 14.07
C ASN A 122 -18.86 0.44 12.66
N HIS A 123 -19.73 0.14 11.72
CA HIS A 123 -19.34 -0.43 10.42
C HIS A 123 -18.78 0.64 9.43
N SER A 124 -19.44 1.81 9.34
CA SER A 124 -19.01 2.87 8.42
C SER A 124 -17.65 3.42 8.79
N ARG A 125 -17.34 3.56 10.08
CA ARG A 125 -16.00 3.98 10.55
C ARG A 125 -14.93 2.96 10.19
N ALA A 126 -15.20 1.67 10.38
CA ALA A 126 -14.25 0.63 9.99
C ALA A 126 -13.95 0.68 8.49
N ALA A 127 -14.97 0.97 7.64
CA ALA A 127 -14.79 1.16 6.21
C ALA A 127 -13.99 2.44 5.87
N GLU A 128 -14.24 3.55 6.59
CA GLU A 128 -13.48 4.80 6.45
C GLU A 128 -12.00 4.58 6.83
N TYR A 129 -11.72 3.93 7.97
CA TYR A 129 -10.36 3.56 8.37
C TYR A 129 -9.70 2.62 7.35
N SER A 130 -10.45 1.68 6.79
CA SER A 130 -9.95 0.77 5.75
C SER A 130 -9.49 1.54 4.50
N LEU A 131 -10.22 2.58 4.08
CA LEU A 131 -9.80 3.44 2.96
C LEU A 131 -8.50 4.19 3.28
N VAL A 132 -8.36 4.72 4.48
CA VAL A 132 -7.13 5.41 4.91
C VAL A 132 -5.95 4.44 4.92
N LEU A 133 -6.11 3.24 5.51
CA LEU A 133 -5.06 2.21 5.55
C LEU A 133 -4.63 1.77 4.14
N LEU A 134 -5.60 1.55 3.24
CA LEU A 134 -5.29 1.24 1.84
C LEU A 134 -4.56 2.39 1.15
N GLY A 135 -4.95 3.63 1.41
CA GLY A 135 -4.26 4.81 0.91
C GLY A 135 -2.82 4.91 1.40
N MET A 136 -2.56 4.59 2.68
CA MET A 136 -1.20 4.55 3.23
C MET A 136 -0.33 3.51 2.50
N LEU A 137 -0.85 2.32 2.21
CA LEU A 137 -0.13 1.31 1.45
C LEU A 137 0.05 1.71 -0.02
N PHE A 138 -0.98 2.29 -0.61
CA PHE A 138 -1.01 2.63 -2.02
C PHE A 138 -0.05 3.77 -2.38
N PHE A 139 0.08 4.78 -1.51
CA PHE A 139 0.91 5.97 -1.75
C PHE A 139 2.25 5.97 -1.01
N SER A 140 2.58 4.90 -0.28
CA SER A 140 3.88 4.77 0.37
C SER A 140 5.02 4.75 -0.65
N GLU A 141 6.18 5.27 -0.33
CA GLU A 141 7.40 5.12 -1.14
C GLU A 141 7.82 3.66 -1.27
N ARG A 142 7.43 2.83 -0.30
CA ARG A 142 7.79 1.41 -0.26
C ARG A 142 6.68 0.58 0.38
N THR A 143 6.01 -0.25 -0.42
CA THR A 143 5.03 -1.23 0.06
C THR A 143 5.38 -2.63 -0.41
N TRP A 144 5.77 -3.48 0.52
CA TRP A 144 6.11 -4.88 0.28
C TRP A 144 4.97 -5.81 0.70
N LYS A 145 5.03 -7.07 0.26
CA LYS A 145 4.01 -8.09 0.55
C LYS A 145 3.66 -8.22 2.04
N HIS A 146 4.65 -8.11 2.95
CA HIS A 146 4.39 -8.21 4.38
C HIS A 146 3.61 -7.03 4.95
N HIS A 147 3.63 -5.85 4.31
CA HIS A 147 2.76 -4.74 4.70
C HIS A 147 1.29 -5.03 4.38
N CYS A 148 1.01 -6.00 3.48
CA CYS A 148 -0.36 -6.38 3.12
C CYS A 148 -1.12 -7.11 4.25
N VAL A 149 -0.49 -7.38 5.40
CA VAL A 149 -1.21 -7.78 6.64
C VAL A 149 -2.29 -6.76 7.00
N LEU A 150 -2.12 -5.49 6.65
CA LEU A 150 -3.11 -4.44 6.84
C LEU A 150 -4.39 -4.65 6.00
N PHE A 151 -4.40 -5.56 5.03
CA PHE A 151 -5.62 -5.97 4.32
C PHE A 151 -6.65 -6.65 5.23
N ALA A 152 -6.25 -7.14 6.39
CA ALA A 152 -7.16 -7.84 7.30
C ALA A 152 -8.40 -6.99 7.61
N LEU A 153 -8.23 -5.69 7.90
CA LEU A 153 -9.36 -4.81 8.18
C LEU A 153 -10.24 -4.54 6.95
N PRO A 154 -9.72 -4.11 5.79
CA PRO A 154 -10.50 -3.96 4.56
C PRO A 154 -11.27 -5.24 4.18
N PHE A 155 -10.63 -6.40 4.22
CA PHE A 155 -11.29 -7.68 3.94
C PHE A 155 -12.40 -7.98 4.93
N ALA A 156 -12.16 -7.81 6.23
CA ALA A 156 -13.18 -8.02 7.27
C ALA A 156 -14.40 -7.13 7.04
N VAL A 157 -14.21 -5.86 6.71
CA VAL A 157 -15.29 -4.92 6.40
C VAL A 157 -16.08 -5.36 5.17
N ILE A 158 -15.41 -5.77 4.10
CA ILE A 158 -16.03 -6.23 2.86
C ILE A 158 -16.82 -7.54 3.12
N CYS A 159 -16.24 -8.49 3.85
CA CYS A 159 -16.90 -9.75 4.21
C CYS A 159 -18.12 -9.51 5.12
N TYR A 160 -18.02 -8.59 6.07
CA TYR A 160 -19.15 -8.20 6.91
C TYR A 160 -20.27 -7.57 6.07
N GLN A 161 -19.94 -6.65 5.15
CA GLN A 161 -20.91 -6.08 4.22
C GLN A 161 -21.57 -7.14 3.35
N LEU A 162 -20.82 -8.13 2.89
CA LEU A 162 -21.36 -9.28 2.15
C LEU A 162 -22.40 -10.04 3.00
N ALA A 163 -22.09 -10.30 4.26
CA ALA A 163 -22.96 -11.03 5.17
C ALA A 163 -24.30 -10.29 5.41
N ILE A 164 -24.27 -8.99 5.70
CA ILE A 164 -25.48 -8.19 5.94
C ILE A 164 -26.28 -7.92 4.67
N SER A 165 -25.61 -7.88 3.51
CA SER A 165 -26.24 -7.66 2.21
C SER A 165 -26.62 -8.93 1.47
N TRP A 166 -26.54 -10.10 2.14
CA TRP A 166 -26.72 -11.42 1.48
C TRP A 166 -28.03 -11.56 0.71
N ARG A 167 -29.11 -10.94 1.20
CA ARG A 167 -30.43 -10.97 0.55
C ARG A 167 -30.54 -10.04 -0.67
N LYS A 168 -29.65 -9.04 -0.80
CA LYS A 168 -29.64 -8.08 -1.92
C LYS A 168 -28.79 -8.65 -3.06
N LYS A 169 -29.40 -9.42 -3.96
CA LYS A 169 -28.71 -10.15 -5.05
C LYS A 169 -27.66 -9.30 -5.84
N PRO A 170 -27.96 -8.08 -6.33
CA PRO A 170 -26.99 -7.32 -7.12
C PRO A 170 -25.76 -6.92 -6.29
N VAL A 171 -25.95 -6.48 -5.05
CA VAL A 171 -24.85 -6.06 -4.14
C VAL A 171 -23.99 -7.27 -3.80
N ARG A 172 -24.61 -8.42 -3.47
CA ARG A 172 -23.91 -9.67 -3.22
C ARG A 172 -23.05 -10.09 -4.41
N GLY A 173 -23.61 -10.05 -5.63
CA GLY A 173 -22.88 -10.43 -6.85
C GLY A 173 -21.66 -9.54 -7.09
N LEU A 174 -21.82 -8.23 -6.90
CA LEU A 174 -20.71 -7.28 -7.01
C LEU A 174 -19.58 -7.56 -6.01
N ILE A 175 -19.92 -7.76 -4.73
CA ILE A 175 -18.93 -8.01 -3.67
C ILE A 175 -18.22 -9.34 -3.91
N LEU A 176 -18.98 -10.43 -4.17
CA LEU A 176 -18.39 -11.75 -4.45
C LEU A 176 -17.49 -11.72 -5.68
N GLY A 177 -17.95 -11.13 -6.79
CA GLY A 177 -17.16 -11.00 -8.00
C GLY A 177 -15.87 -10.22 -7.77
N SER A 178 -15.95 -9.12 -7.02
CA SER A 178 -14.76 -8.34 -6.65
C SER A 178 -13.79 -9.13 -5.77
N LEU A 179 -14.28 -9.84 -4.76
CA LEU A 179 -13.42 -10.67 -3.89
C LEU A 179 -12.73 -11.79 -4.68
N VAL A 180 -13.46 -12.49 -5.56
CA VAL A 180 -12.89 -13.52 -6.43
C VAL A 180 -11.83 -12.92 -7.35
N LEU A 181 -12.11 -11.79 -7.98
CA LEU A 181 -11.16 -11.11 -8.86
C LEU A 181 -9.89 -10.69 -8.11
N ILE A 182 -10.03 -10.08 -6.94
CA ILE A 182 -8.89 -9.71 -6.09
C ILE A 182 -8.07 -10.94 -5.74
N GLN A 183 -8.72 -12.04 -5.34
CA GLN A 183 -8.02 -13.28 -4.99
C GLN A 183 -7.28 -13.87 -6.20
N LEU A 184 -7.88 -13.86 -7.38
CA LEU A 184 -7.23 -14.32 -8.61
C LEU A 184 -6.01 -13.48 -8.95
N ILE A 185 -6.12 -12.14 -8.87
CA ILE A 185 -4.98 -11.24 -9.12
C ILE A 185 -3.87 -11.48 -8.08
N LEU A 186 -4.18 -11.63 -6.80
CA LEU A 186 -3.18 -11.94 -5.77
C LEU A 186 -2.52 -13.30 -6.01
N ALA A 187 -3.28 -14.30 -6.47
CA ALA A 187 -2.76 -15.62 -6.80
C ALA A 187 -1.71 -15.57 -7.91
N THR A 188 -1.84 -14.66 -8.89
CA THR A 188 -0.82 -14.49 -9.97
C THR A 188 0.55 -14.10 -9.43
N SER A 189 0.63 -13.42 -8.29
CA SER A 189 1.89 -13.01 -7.65
C SER A 189 2.53 -14.12 -6.78
N SER A 190 1.86 -15.26 -6.65
CA SER A 190 2.36 -16.40 -5.86
C SER A 190 3.35 -17.21 -6.66
N THR A 191 4.60 -17.20 -6.24
CA THR A 191 5.67 -18.00 -6.88
C THR A 191 5.46 -19.49 -6.74
N SER A 192 4.75 -19.92 -5.70
CA SER A 192 4.42 -21.33 -5.48
C SER A 192 3.30 -21.84 -6.38
N LEU A 193 2.34 -20.98 -6.77
CA LEU A 193 1.23 -21.35 -7.64
C LEU A 193 1.56 -21.17 -9.13
N MET A 194 2.21 -20.07 -9.47
CA MET A 194 2.40 -19.65 -10.87
C MET A 194 3.85 -19.82 -11.35
N GLY A 195 4.74 -20.28 -10.48
CA GLY A 195 6.17 -20.34 -10.76
C GLY A 195 6.88 -19.00 -10.51
N LYS A 196 8.22 -19.06 -10.39
CA LYS A 196 9.04 -17.92 -9.97
C LYS A 196 8.97 -16.75 -10.95
N GLU A 197 9.11 -17.03 -12.25
CA GLU A 197 9.19 -15.99 -13.29
C GLU A 197 7.84 -15.28 -13.46
N PHE A 198 6.75 -16.04 -13.60
CA PHE A 198 5.42 -15.46 -13.76
C PHE A 198 4.98 -14.67 -12.52
N GLY A 199 5.25 -15.19 -11.31
CA GLY A 199 4.95 -14.51 -10.06
C GLY A 199 5.70 -13.18 -9.91
N LYS A 200 6.96 -13.11 -10.36
CA LYS A 200 7.74 -11.88 -10.42
C LYS A 200 7.15 -10.90 -11.45
N LEU A 201 6.86 -11.40 -12.68
CA LEU A 201 6.27 -10.57 -13.74
C LEU A 201 4.93 -9.95 -13.31
N ALA A 202 4.06 -10.70 -12.66
CA ALA A 202 2.82 -10.17 -12.09
C ALA A 202 3.06 -9.04 -11.09
N GLN A 203 4.13 -9.11 -10.29
CA GLN A 203 4.53 -8.05 -9.38
C GLN A 203 5.12 -6.83 -10.12
N VAL A 204 5.84 -7.04 -11.23
CA VAL A 204 6.32 -5.94 -12.09
C VAL A 204 5.17 -5.07 -12.54
N TYR A 205 4.06 -5.68 -12.96
CA TYR A 205 2.86 -4.97 -13.41
C TYR A 205 1.89 -4.60 -12.29
N GLY A 206 2.29 -4.73 -11.02
CA GLY A 206 1.57 -4.17 -9.88
C GLY A 206 0.33 -4.93 -9.47
N SER A 207 0.37 -6.26 -9.39
CA SER A 207 -0.78 -7.08 -8.97
C SER A 207 -1.39 -6.61 -7.66
N TYR A 208 -0.59 -6.26 -6.64
CA TYR A 208 -1.10 -5.73 -5.38
C TYR A 208 -1.64 -4.30 -5.51
N THR A 209 -0.98 -3.45 -6.32
CA THR A 209 -1.45 -2.08 -6.59
C THR A 209 -2.86 -2.09 -7.21
N ILE A 210 -3.10 -3.03 -8.14
CA ILE A 210 -4.42 -3.24 -8.75
C ILE A 210 -5.43 -3.71 -7.69
N CYS A 211 -5.05 -4.63 -6.80
CA CYS A 211 -5.91 -5.08 -5.70
C CYS A 211 -6.27 -3.92 -4.74
N PHE A 212 -5.33 -3.02 -4.42
CA PHE A 212 -5.63 -1.84 -3.62
C PHE A 212 -6.70 -0.98 -4.28
N LEU A 213 -6.59 -0.72 -5.59
CA LEU A 213 -7.58 0.05 -6.34
C LEU A 213 -8.98 -0.60 -6.30
N PHE A 214 -9.07 -1.91 -6.54
CA PHE A 214 -10.35 -2.62 -6.46
C PHE A 214 -10.96 -2.56 -5.07
N MET A 215 -10.17 -2.76 -4.03
CA MET A 215 -10.65 -2.69 -2.64
C MET A 215 -11.11 -1.28 -2.28
N MET A 216 -10.35 -0.24 -2.67
CA MET A 216 -10.73 1.16 -2.43
C MET A 216 -12.02 1.53 -3.17
N ALA A 217 -12.16 1.11 -4.42
CA ALA A 217 -13.38 1.33 -5.20
C ALA A 217 -14.59 0.64 -4.53
N LEU A 218 -14.45 -0.61 -4.13
CA LEU A 218 -15.51 -1.37 -3.47
C LEU A 218 -15.91 -0.75 -2.12
N LEU A 219 -14.96 -0.36 -1.29
CA LEU A 219 -15.23 0.32 -0.02
C LEU A 219 -15.93 1.67 -0.22
N THR A 220 -15.53 2.42 -1.26
CA THR A 220 -16.18 3.67 -1.63
C THR A 220 -17.66 3.44 -2.02
N VAL A 221 -17.94 2.41 -2.80
CA VAL A 221 -19.31 2.01 -3.17
C VAL A 221 -20.11 1.61 -1.92
N ILE A 222 -19.53 0.78 -1.04
CA ILE A 222 -20.15 0.35 0.22
C ILE A 222 -20.49 1.55 1.10
N LEU A 223 -19.55 2.46 1.30
CA LEU A 223 -19.78 3.66 2.12
C LEU A 223 -20.87 4.56 1.55
N ARG A 224 -21.00 4.67 0.23
CA ARG A 224 -22.02 5.47 -0.39
C ARG A 224 -23.41 4.82 -0.40
N ALA A 225 -23.45 3.49 -0.54
CA ALA A 225 -24.71 2.74 -0.50
C ALA A 225 -25.33 2.68 0.90
N ASN A 226 -24.55 2.90 1.95
CA ASN A 226 -24.99 2.88 3.35
C ASN A 226 -25.30 4.28 3.91
N ARG A 227 -25.29 5.31 3.07
CA ARG A 227 -25.67 6.69 3.39
C ARG A 227 -27.04 7.06 2.86
#